data_50c0b7b9266b399929055be1e86a911b
#
_entry.id   50c0b7b9266b399929055be1e86a911b
#
_cell.length_a   1.000
_cell.length_b   1.000
_cell.length_c   1.000
_cell.angle_alpha   90.00
_cell.angle_beta   90.00
_cell.angle_gamma   90.00
#
_symmetry.space_group_name_H-M   'P 1'
#
loop_
_entity.id
_entity.type
_entity.pdbx_description
1 polymer ?
#
loop_
_entity_poly.entity_id
_entity_poly.type
_entity_poly.pdbx_seq_one_letter_code
_entity_poly.pdbx_strand_id
1 'polypeptide(L)'
;MKIKAYTLFTPSHKKFLYEYLLDSFKHNENIELTILHRPQLCETAEFGSDGWHGTMYYKANCFYDKLKECSDDEIFMFIDPDIVIYKDFYDDIVKRMETVDMVFQNDGPGGVNTGFFAVKNNKKTRAFFNTVRGNLEKFEEEQRTTNYLLRNLQNFPEIHVKWSMLPNEYFTFGHIAGQPDGKGGLKGHWVNTDDKFPIPDDIYIHHGNWTRTKED
;
A
#
# COMPACT_ATOMS: atom_id res chain seq x y z
N MET A 1 -11.74 11.05 -14.47
CA MET A 1 -10.43 10.41 -14.76
C MET A 1 -10.59 8.94 -14.46
N LYS A 2 -10.05 8.01 -15.25
CA LYS A 2 -10.20 6.57 -14.98
C LYS A 2 -9.12 6.12 -14.00
N ILE A 3 -9.50 5.34 -12.97
CA ILE A 3 -8.57 4.71 -12.03
C ILE A 3 -8.53 3.21 -12.32
N LYS A 4 -7.34 2.67 -12.56
CA LYS A 4 -7.07 1.24 -12.64
C LYS A 4 -6.41 0.78 -11.35
N ALA A 5 -7.14 0.06 -10.53
CA ALA A 5 -6.64 -0.51 -9.29
C ALA A 5 -6.19 -1.95 -9.50
N TYR A 6 -5.16 -2.33 -8.78
CA TYR A 6 -4.61 -3.68 -8.78
C TYR A 6 -4.45 -4.16 -7.34
N THR A 7 -4.80 -5.41 -7.11
CA THR A 7 -4.47 -6.13 -5.87
C THR A 7 -3.71 -7.41 -6.24
N LEU A 8 -2.75 -7.77 -5.40
CA LEU A 8 -1.97 -8.98 -5.58
C LEU A 8 -2.16 -9.87 -4.35
N PHE A 9 -2.46 -11.15 -4.55
CA PHE A 9 -2.56 -12.10 -3.46
C PHE A 9 -1.84 -13.41 -3.75
N THR A 10 -1.45 -14.07 -2.69
CA THR A 10 -0.96 -15.44 -2.64
C THR A 10 -1.96 -16.31 -1.89
N PRO A 11 -1.88 -17.65 -1.94
CA PRO A 11 -2.83 -18.53 -1.25
C PRO A 11 -3.09 -18.20 0.22
N SER A 12 -2.06 -17.77 0.98
CA SER A 12 -2.20 -17.38 2.40
C SER A 12 -3.07 -16.14 2.62
N HIS A 13 -3.18 -15.25 1.62
CA HIS A 13 -3.99 -14.02 1.70
C HIS A 13 -5.34 -14.13 0.98
N LYS A 14 -5.71 -15.35 0.53
CA LYS A 14 -6.97 -15.58 -0.17
C LYS A 14 -8.19 -15.16 0.66
N LYS A 15 -8.20 -15.50 1.96
CA LYS A 15 -9.29 -15.15 2.88
C LYS A 15 -9.45 -13.62 2.96
N PHE A 16 -8.36 -12.89 3.15
CA PHE A 16 -8.38 -11.41 3.21
C PHE A 16 -8.93 -10.80 1.94
N LEU A 17 -8.48 -11.29 0.78
CA LEU A 17 -8.99 -10.80 -0.50
C LEU A 17 -10.51 -10.94 -0.60
N TYR A 18 -11.07 -12.11 -0.32
CA TYR A 18 -12.49 -12.40 -0.56
C TYR A 18 -13.40 -11.87 0.53
N GLU A 19 -13.01 -11.96 1.80
CA GLU A 19 -13.87 -11.62 2.94
C GLU A 19 -13.75 -10.14 3.34
N TYR A 20 -12.64 -9.47 3.01
CA TYR A 20 -12.44 -8.07 3.37
C TYR A 20 -12.43 -7.16 2.15
N LEU A 21 -11.43 -7.29 1.26
CA LEU A 21 -11.30 -6.35 0.16
C LEU A 21 -12.48 -6.43 -0.82
N LEU A 22 -12.77 -7.58 -1.38
CA LEU A 22 -13.78 -7.70 -2.44
C LEU A 22 -15.20 -7.43 -1.93
N ASP A 23 -15.53 -7.89 -0.73
CA ASP A 23 -16.86 -7.62 -0.14
C ASP A 23 -17.07 -6.11 0.10
N SER A 24 -16.02 -5.40 0.49
CA SER A 24 -16.07 -3.96 0.76
C SER A 24 -15.84 -3.09 -0.48
N PHE A 25 -15.26 -3.63 -1.57
CA PHE A 25 -14.91 -2.86 -2.78
C PHE A 25 -16.12 -2.37 -3.58
N LYS A 26 -17.28 -2.95 -3.39
CA LYS A 26 -18.54 -2.65 -4.09
C LYS A 26 -18.97 -1.17 -4.06
N HIS A 27 -18.43 -0.38 -3.15
CA HIS A 27 -18.72 1.05 -3.03
C HIS A 27 -17.92 1.92 -4.02
N ASN A 28 -16.98 1.35 -4.78
CA ASN A 28 -16.06 2.07 -5.67
C ASN A 28 -16.30 1.73 -7.15
N GLU A 29 -17.53 1.93 -7.63
CA GLU A 29 -17.96 1.57 -9.01
C GLU A 29 -17.15 2.28 -10.12
N ASN A 30 -16.54 3.43 -9.81
CA ASN A 30 -15.73 4.20 -10.75
C ASN A 30 -14.27 3.72 -10.84
N ILE A 31 -13.91 2.68 -10.09
CA ILE A 31 -12.56 2.10 -10.03
C ILE A 31 -12.58 0.69 -10.60
N GLU A 32 -11.77 0.44 -11.61
CA GLU A 32 -11.61 -0.90 -12.21
C GLU A 32 -10.56 -1.70 -11.44
N LEU A 33 -10.99 -2.69 -10.64
CA LEU A 33 -10.09 -3.54 -9.87
C LEU A 33 -9.68 -4.79 -10.66
N THR A 34 -8.39 -4.97 -10.84
CA THR A 34 -7.78 -6.20 -11.37
C THR A 34 -7.11 -7.01 -10.27
N ILE A 35 -7.47 -8.29 -10.17
CA ILE A 35 -6.96 -9.22 -9.16
C ILE A 35 -5.83 -10.05 -9.77
N LEU A 36 -4.65 -10.04 -9.13
CA LEU A 36 -3.47 -10.77 -9.55
C LEU A 36 -3.14 -11.89 -8.57
N HIS A 37 -3.29 -13.13 -9.01
CA HIS A 37 -2.86 -14.30 -8.23
C HIS A 37 -1.38 -14.59 -8.49
N ARG A 38 -0.62 -14.88 -7.42
CA ARG A 38 0.78 -15.32 -7.49
C ARG A 38 1.00 -16.56 -6.63
N PRO A 39 1.94 -17.43 -7.01
CA PRO A 39 2.30 -18.58 -6.19
C PRO A 39 2.78 -18.15 -4.80
N GLN A 40 2.51 -19.01 -3.80
CA GLN A 40 3.05 -18.86 -2.46
C GLN A 40 4.54 -19.20 -2.47
N LEU A 41 5.38 -18.29 -2.03
CA LEU A 41 6.84 -18.48 -1.98
C LEU A 41 7.36 -18.68 -0.54
N CYS A 42 6.57 -18.32 0.45
CA CYS A 42 6.89 -18.50 1.86
C CYS A 42 5.82 -19.38 2.53
N GLU A 43 6.22 -20.32 3.37
CA GLU A 43 5.31 -21.29 3.98
C GLU A 43 4.28 -20.63 4.89
N THR A 44 4.71 -19.69 5.72
CA THR A 44 3.88 -19.07 6.77
C THR A 44 3.32 -17.70 6.39
N ALA A 45 3.75 -17.12 5.28
CA ALA A 45 3.46 -15.72 4.90
C ALA A 45 3.84 -14.65 5.97
N GLU A 46 4.67 -15.03 6.95
CA GLU A 46 5.14 -14.10 7.96
C GLU A 46 6.15 -13.11 7.39
N PHE A 47 6.07 -11.89 7.87
CA PHE A 47 7.06 -10.86 7.57
C PHE A 47 8.49 -11.36 7.86
N GLY A 48 9.36 -11.26 6.84
CA GLY A 48 10.75 -11.67 6.94
C GLY A 48 11.00 -13.18 7.00
N SER A 49 9.96 -14.04 6.80
CA SER A 49 10.14 -15.47 6.68
C SER A 49 10.85 -15.86 5.37
N ASP A 50 11.38 -17.08 5.33
CA ASP A 50 12.02 -17.61 4.12
C ASP A 50 11.06 -17.53 2.93
N GLY A 51 11.51 -16.96 1.80
CA GLY A 51 10.70 -16.76 0.60
C GLY A 51 9.79 -15.52 0.63
N TRP A 52 9.63 -14.84 1.77
CA TRP A 52 8.83 -13.61 1.88
C TRP A 52 9.30 -12.52 0.91
N HIS A 53 10.61 -12.32 0.77
CA HIS A 53 11.19 -11.37 -0.17
C HIS A 53 10.76 -11.63 -1.62
N GLY A 54 10.54 -12.88 -2.00
CA GLY A 54 10.02 -13.22 -3.32
C GLY A 54 8.64 -12.62 -3.59
N THR A 55 7.77 -12.55 -2.57
CA THR A 55 6.46 -11.87 -2.66
C THR A 55 6.64 -10.36 -2.84
N MET A 56 7.62 -9.76 -2.18
CA MET A 56 7.94 -8.34 -2.35
C MET A 56 8.46 -8.03 -3.76
N TYR A 57 9.22 -8.95 -4.37
CA TYR A 57 9.59 -8.86 -5.79
C TYR A 57 8.37 -8.91 -6.72
N TYR A 58 7.40 -9.77 -6.45
CA TYR A 58 6.15 -9.78 -7.22
C TYR A 58 5.43 -8.44 -7.14
N LYS A 59 5.36 -7.86 -5.93
CA LYS A 59 4.69 -6.59 -5.66
C LYS A 59 5.37 -5.43 -6.41
N ALA A 60 6.69 -5.29 -6.27
CA ALA A 60 7.43 -4.23 -6.95
C ALA A 60 7.41 -4.36 -8.49
N ASN A 61 7.48 -5.59 -9.03
CA ASN A 61 7.30 -5.82 -10.46
C ASN A 61 5.88 -5.43 -10.91
N CYS A 62 4.86 -5.78 -10.12
CA CYS A 62 3.48 -5.39 -10.39
C CYS A 62 3.35 -3.87 -10.51
N PHE A 63 3.91 -3.10 -9.57
CA PHE A 63 3.86 -1.65 -9.61
C PHE A 63 4.39 -1.07 -10.92
N TYR A 64 5.57 -1.50 -11.33
CA TYR A 64 6.18 -1.01 -12.56
C TYR A 64 5.45 -1.48 -13.81
N ASP A 65 5.17 -2.77 -13.92
CA ASP A 65 4.62 -3.36 -15.14
C ASP A 65 3.19 -2.88 -15.38
N LYS A 66 2.36 -2.82 -14.33
CA LYS A 66 0.98 -2.35 -14.45
C LYS A 66 0.85 -0.85 -14.64
N LEU A 67 1.76 -0.07 -14.05
CA LEU A 67 1.85 1.35 -14.34
C LEU A 67 2.15 1.60 -15.83
N LYS A 68 3.01 0.80 -16.46
CA LYS A 68 3.30 0.91 -17.89
C LYS A 68 2.11 0.55 -18.81
N GLU A 69 1.19 -0.28 -18.34
CA GLU A 69 -0.03 -0.63 -19.07
C GLU A 69 -1.08 0.48 -19.03
N CYS A 70 -0.94 1.44 -18.12
CA CYS A 70 -1.81 2.62 -18.07
C CYS A 70 -1.45 3.60 -19.18
N SER A 71 -2.47 4.32 -19.70
CA SER A 71 -2.24 5.46 -20.58
C SER A 71 -1.56 6.61 -19.84
N ASP A 72 -0.91 7.54 -20.56
CA ASP A 72 -0.34 8.73 -19.93
C ASP A 72 -1.45 9.52 -19.20
N ASP A 73 -1.15 10.03 -18.04
CA ASP A 73 -2.05 10.72 -17.10
C ASP A 73 -3.19 9.86 -16.49
N GLU A 74 -3.33 8.59 -16.86
CA GLU A 74 -4.22 7.66 -16.17
C GLU A 74 -3.70 7.35 -14.75
N ILE A 75 -4.60 7.15 -13.80
CA ILE A 75 -4.23 6.82 -12.43
C ILE A 75 -4.13 5.30 -12.28
N PHE A 76 -2.94 4.84 -11.95
CA PHE A 76 -2.68 3.52 -11.37
C PHE A 76 -2.89 3.56 -9.87
N MET A 77 -3.51 2.53 -9.30
CA MET A 77 -3.67 2.35 -7.86
C MET A 77 -3.27 0.93 -7.47
N PHE A 78 -2.67 0.79 -6.29
CA PHE A 78 -2.42 -0.51 -5.68
C PHE A 78 -3.14 -0.59 -4.33
N ILE A 79 -3.75 -1.74 -4.05
CA ILE A 79 -4.54 -1.99 -2.85
C ILE A 79 -4.19 -3.38 -2.32
N ASP A 80 -3.64 -3.47 -1.11
CA ASP A 80 -3.36 -4.76 -0.46
C ASP A 80 -4.65 -5.52 -0.13
N PRO A 81 -4.64 -6.85 -0.14
CA PRO A 81 -5.84 -7.67 0.04
C PRO A 81 -6.43 -7.62 1.46
N ASP A 82 -5.68 -7.15 2.45
CA ASP A 82 -6.08 -7.00 3.84
C ASP A 82 -6.64 -5.61 4.18
N ILE A 83 -7.18 -4.93 3.17
CA ILE A 83 -7.84 -3.62 3.30
C ILE A 83 -9.35 -3.80 3.29
N VAL A 84 -10.03 -3.16 4.25
CA VAL A 84 -11.48 -2.99 4.29
C VAL A 84 -11.84 -1.56 3.89
N ILE A 85 -12.80 -1.42 2.99
CA ILE A 85 -13.27 -0.13 2.46
C ILE A 85 -14.62 0.20 3.06
N TYR A 86 -14.77 1.39 3.63
CA TYR A 86 -15.99 1.84 4.30
C TYR A 86 -16.79 2.86 3.48
N LYS A 87 -16.11 3.59 2.59
CA LYS A 87 -16.73 4.61 1.73
C LYS A 87 -16.04 4.67 0.36
N ASP A 88 -16.76 5.22 -0.61
CA ASP A 88 -16.17 5.61 -1.89
C ASP A 88 -15.09 6.69 -1.67
N PHE A 89 -13.93 6.47 -2.22
CA PHE A 89 -12.79 7.38 -2.14
C PHE A 89 -12.36 7.92 -3.53
N TYR A 90 -13.11 7.61 -4.58
CA TYR A 90 -12.75 7.99 -5.95
C TYR A 90 -12.52 9.49 -6.11
N ASP A 91 -13.49 10.31 -5.71
CA ASP A 91 -13.40 11.77 -5.86
C ASP A 91 -12.27 12.38 -5.04
N ASP A 92 -12.02 11.88 -3.83
CA ASP A 92 -10.92 12.35 -2.97
C ASP A 92 -9.56 12.04 -3.61
N ILE A 93 -9.36 10.83 -4.13
CA ILE A 93 -8.12 10.45 -4.82
C ILE A 93 -7.93 11.29 -6.08
N VAL A 94 -8.96 11.42 -6.94
CA VAL A 94 -8.87 12.22 -8.17
C VAL A 94 -8.48 13.66 -7.85
N LYS A 95 -9.12 14.29 -6.86
CA LYS A 95 -8.83 15.65 -6.44
C LYS A 95 -7.38 15.83 -5.95
N ARG A 96 -6.86 14.89 -5.16
CA ARG A 96 -5.46 14.94 -4.69
C ARG A 96 -4.48 14.83 -5.84
N MET A 97 -4.77 13.94 -6.79
CA MET A 97 -3.92 13.70 -7.96
C MET A 97 -3.88 14.88 -8.95
N GLU A 98 -4.70 15.91 -8.78
CA GLU A 98 -4.58 17.16 -9.56
C GLU A 98 -3.27 17.91 -9.25
N THR A 99 -2.76 17.81 -8.03
CA THR A 99 -1.64 18.62 -7.52
C THR A 99 -0.32 17.86 -7.38
N VAL A 100 -0.39 16.52 -7.31
CA VAL A 100 0.77 15.66 -7.13
C VAL A 100 0.79 14.50 -8.14
N ASP A 101 1.95 13.86 -8.30
CA ASP A 101 2.14 12.68 -9.14
C ASP A 101 1.78 11.40 -8.40
N MET A 102 1.91 11.37 -7.06
CA MET A 102 1.70 10.18 -6.23
C MET A 102 1.12 10.56 -4.87
N VAL A 103 0.22 9.70 -4.36
CA VAL A 103 -0.25 9.75 -2.98
C VAL A 103 -0.09 8.37 -2.35
N PHE A 104 0.34 8.33 -1.10
CA PHE A 104 0.57 7.10 -0.34
C PHE A 104 -0.13 7.14 1.00
N GLN A 105 -0.56 5.98 1.47
CA GLN A 105 -1.04 5.83 2.84
C GLN A 105 0.08 6.18 3.83
N ASN A 106 -0.29 6.83 4.92
CA ASN A 106 0.64 7.22 5.97
C ASN A 106 0.87 6.02 6.92
N ASP A 107 2.13 5.63 7.10
CA ASP A 107 2.55 4.55 8.01
C ASP A 107 3.18 5.09 9.32
N GLY A 108 2.85 6.30 9.69
CA GLY A 108 3.37 6.96 10.89
C GLY A 108 4.89 7.10 10.87
N PRO A 109 5.60 6.63 11.93
CA PRO A 109 7.07 6.71 11.99
C PRO A 109 7.78 5.92 10.87
N GLY A 110 7.12 4.93 10.28
CA GLY A 110 7.61 4.15 9.15
C GLY A 110 7.74 4.96 7.86
N GLY A 111 6.94 6.03 7.72
CA GLY A 111 6.87 6.86 6.52
C GLY A 111 5.63 6.58 5.69
N VAL A 112 5.78 6.15 4.42
CA VAL A 112 4.65 5.74 3.59
C VAL A 112 4.45 4.24 3.60
N ASN A 113 3.18 3.82 3.52
CA ASN A 113 2.78 2.42 3.31
C ASN A 113 2.49 2.19 1.82
N THR A 114 3.04 1.13 1.26
CA THR A 114 2.86 0.73 -0.15
C THR A 114 1.73 -0.27 -0.36
N GLY A 115 0.95 -0.54 0.66
CA GLY A 115 -0.27 -1.36 0.56
C GLY A 115 -1.47 -0.60 0.03
N PHE A 116 -1.44 0.75 0.10
CA PHE A 116 -2.46 1.60 -0.50
C PHE A 116 -1.84 2.89 -1.02
N PHE A 117 -1.85 3.06 -2.33
CA PHE A 117 -1.35 4.28 -2.97
C PHE A 117 -1.95 4.47 -4.36
N ALA A 118 -1.89 5.72 -4.86
CA ALA A 118 -2.26 6.05 -6.22
C ALA A 118 -1.16 6.85 -6.91
N VAL A 119 -0.99 6.63 -8.23
CA VAL A 119 0.08 7.20 -9.04
C VAL A 119 -0.47 7.62 -10.40
N LYS A 120 -0.21 8.86 -10.81
CA LYS A 120 -0.42 9.31 -12.17
C LYS A 120 0.67 8.74 -13.08
N ASN A 121 0.28 8.04 -14.14
CA ASN A 121 1.23 7.48 -15.07
C ASN A 121 1.92 8.57 -15.89
N ASN A 122 3.21 8.77 -15.69
CA ASN A 122 4.04 9.65 -16.48
C ASN A 122 5.50 9.14 -16.50
N LYS A 123 6.37 9.80 -17.27
CA LYS A 123 7.77 9.39 -17.41
C LYS A 123 8.51 9.31 -16.05
N LYS A 124 8.26 10.25 -15.14
CA LYS A 124 8.96 10.31 -13.85
C LYS A 124 8.48 9.22 -12.89
N THR A 125 7.18 8.97 -12.83
CA THR A 125 6.61 7.92 -11.99
C THR A 125 6.99 6.52 -12.47
N ARG A 126 7.05 6.31 -13.79
CA ARG A 126 7.61 5.07 -14.37
C ARG A 126 9.09 4.88 -13.99
N ALA A 127 9.90 5.94 -14.10
CA ALA A 127 11.30 5.90 -13.69
C ALA A 127 11.45 5.62 -12.20
N PHE A 128 10.62 6.23 -11.34
CA PHE A 128 10.59 5.99 -9.91
C PHE A 128 10.35 4.52 -9.58
N PHE A 129 9.28 3.90 -10.09
CA PHE A 129 8.98 2.48 -9.81
C PHE A 129 9.96 1.52 -10.48
N ASN A 130 10.57 1.90 -11.61
CA ASN A 130 11.70 1.13 -12.15
C ASN A 130 12.91 1.14 -11.20
N THR A 131 13.18 2.29 -10.57
CA THR A 131 14.25 2.42 -9.57
C THR A 131 13.91 1.65 -8.29
N VAL A 132 12.64 1.66 -7.82
CA VAL A 132 12.18 0.81 -6.71
C VAL A 132 12.50 -0.65 -7.01
N ARG A 133 12.05 -1.15 -8.16
CA ARG A 133 12.29 -2.54 -8.59
C ARG A 133 13.77 -2.89 -8.67
N GLY A 134 14.59 -1.99 -9.23
CA GLY A 134 16.03 -2.21 -9.41
C GLY A 134 16.86 -2.17 -8.13
N ASN A 135 16.29 -1.73 -7.00
CA ASN A 135 16.99 -1.65 -5.72
C ASN A 135 16.47 -2.65 -4.67
N LEU A 136 15.62 -3.59 -5.04
CA LEU A 136 15.07 -4.59 -4.11
C LEU A 136 16.14 -5.47 -3.48
N GLU A 137 17.18 -5.86 -4.22
CA GLU A 137 18.31 -6.63 -3.66
C GLU A 137 19.01 -5.91 -2.50
N LYS A 138 19.01 -4.58 -2.52
CA LYS A 138 19.64 -3.77 -1.49
C LYS A 138 18.77 -3.57 -0.25
N PHE A 139 17.47 -3.45 -0.44
CA PHE A 139 16.53 -3.08 0.64
C PHE A 139 15.58 -4.20 1.03
N GLU A 140 15.54 -5.30 0.23
CA GLU A 140 14.76 -6.52 0.47
C GLU A 140 13.24 -6.33 0.46
N GLU A 141 12.75 -5.08 0.39
CA GLU A 141 11.35 -4.72 0.53
C GLU A 141 11.02 -3.47 -0.32
N GLU A 142 9.92 -3.51 -1.04
CA GLU A 142 9.49 -2.41 -1.91
C GLU A 142 9.10 -1.16 -1.11
N GLN A 143 8.52 -1.33 0.09
CA GLN A 143 8.15 -0.22 0.96
C GLN A 143 9.39 0.51 1.51
N ARG A 144 10.40 -0.22 1.97
CA ARG A 144 11.67 0.38 2.42
C ARG A 144 12.36 1.11 1.28
N THR A 145 12.39 0.50 0.09
CA THR A 145 12.97 1.12 -1.10
C THR A 145 12.24 2.40 -1.46
N THR A 146 10.91 2.36 -1.48
CA THR A 146 10.05 3.54 -1.74
C THR A 146 10.33 4.65 -0.74
N ASN A 147 10.34 4.36 0.55
CA ASN A 147 10.63 5.32 1.60
C ASN A 147 12.03 5.92 1.50
N TYR A 148 13.04 5.10 1.17
CA TYR A 148 14.40 5.58 0.94
C TYR A 148 14.46 6.58 -0.22
N LEU A 149 13.86 6.25 -1.36
CA LEU A 149 13.84 7.12 -2.53
C LEU A 149 13.08 8.43 -2.27
N LEU A 150 11.90 8.37 -1.65
CA LEU A 150 11.10 9.55 -1.33
C LEU A 150 11.83 10.53 -0.40
N ARG A 151 12.58 10.01 0.58
CA ARG A 151 13.38 10.82 1.51
C ARG A 151 14.63 11.44 0.85
N ASN A 152 15.07 10.91 -0.29
CA ASN A 152 16.31 11.28 -0.95
C ASN A 152 16.10 11.77 -2.39
N LEU A 153 14.91 12.22 -2.78
CA LEU A 153 14.57 12.63 -4.15
C LEU A 153 15.51 13.66 -4.73
N GLN A 154 16.08 14.55 -3.89
CA GLN A 154 17.06 15.55 -4.29
C GLN A 154 18.33 14.93 -4.91
N ASN A 155 18.64 13.67 -4.58
CA ASN A 155 19.80 12.94 -5.10
C ASN A 155 19.49 12.19 -6.41
N PHE A 156 18.22 12.19 -6.85
CA PHE A 156 17.72 11.43 -7.99
C PHE A 156 16.84 12.31 -8.90
N PRO A 157 17.44 13.27 -9.63
CA PRO A 157 16.67 14.25 -10.42
C PRO A 157 15.78 13.62 -11.50
N GLU A 158 16.16 12.44 -12.02
CA GLU A 158 15.41 11.70 -13.04
C GLU A 158 14.09 11.11 -12.53
N ILE A 159 13.99 10.88 -11.20
CA ILE A 159 12.78 10.38 -10.53
C ILE A 159 12.15 11.42 -9.60
N HIS A 160 12.46 12.69 -9.79
CA HIS A 160 11.91 13.77 -8.95
C HIS A 160 10.42 13.95 -9.23
N VAL A 161 9.60 13.33 -8.42
CA VAL A 161 8.12 13.32 -8.45
C VAL A 161 7.57 14.23 -7.36
N LYS A 162 6.36 14.76 -7.59
CA LYS A 162 5.58 15.40 -6.53
C LYS A 162 4.74 14.33 -5.83
N TRP A 163 4.81 14.29 -4.51
CA TRP A 163 4.06 13.30 -3.75
C TRP A 163 3.53 13.87 -2.43
N SER A 164 2.52 13.21 -1.87
CA SER A 164 2.00 13.53 -0.54
C SER A 164 1.52 12.26 0.18
N MET A 165 1.37 12.37 1.50
CA MET A 165 0.69 11.35 2.30
C MET A 165 -0.82 11.58 2.25
N LEU A 166 -1.56 10.47 2.27
CA LEU A 166 -3.01 10.47 2.49
C LEU A 166 -3.29 10.79 3.96
N PRO A 167 -4.43 11.43 4.26
CA PRO A 167 -4.79 11.78 5.63
C PRO A 167 -5.25 10.55 6.44
N ASN A 168 -5.55 10.78 7.72
CA ASN A 168 -5.86 9.72 8.68
C ASN A 168 -7.14 8.93 8.37
N GLU A 169 -8.00 9.45 7.52
CA GLU A 169 -9.18 8.77 6.99
C GLU A 169 -8.82 7.55 6.13
N TYR A 170 -7.59 7.48 5.63
CA TYR A 170 -6.99 6.28 5.03
C TYR A 170 -6.21 5.53 6.10
N PHE A 171 -6.93 4.94 7.05
CA PHE A 171 -6.41 4.49 8.32
C PHE A 171 -5.53 3.23 8.20
N THR A 172 -4.40 3.25 8.90
CA THR A 172 -3.55 2.08 9.19
C THR A 172 -3.11 2.14 10.65
N PHE A 173 -2.60 1.01 11.16
CA PHE A 173 -1.99 0.98 12.48
C PHE A 173 -0.86 2.01 12.64
N GLY A 174 -0.16 2.38 11.58
CA GLY A 174 0.87 3.41 11.58
C GLY A 174 0.41 4.75 12.20
N HIS A 175 -0.88 5.08 12.09
CA HIS A 175 -1.43 6.31 12.69
C HIS A 175 -1.45 6.30 14.22
N ILE A 176 -1.37 5.14 14.85
CA ILE A 176 -1.33 4.99 16.31
C ILE A 176 0.04 4.52 16.83
N ALA A 177 0.93 4.10 15.94
CA ALA A 177 2.28 3.72 16.32
C ALA A 177 3.03 4.91 16.94
N GLY A 178 3.76 4.68 18.02
CA GLY A 178 4.49 5.71 18.76
C GLY A 178 3.63 6.56 19.69
N GLN A 179 2.30 6.37 19.73
CA GLN A 179 1.45 7.00 20.75
C GLN A 179 1.62 6.30 22.10
N PRO A 180 1.34 6.99 23.23
CA PRO A 180 1.37 6.36 24.56
C PRO A 180 0.47 5.12 24.63
N ASP A 181 0.98 4.02 25.19
CA ASP A 181 0.25 2.75 25.35
C ASP A 181 -0.62 2.71 26.63
N GLY A 182 -0.58 3.77 27.43
CA GLY A 182 -1.27 3.84 28.72
C GLY A 182 -0.62 3.05 29.85
N LYS A 183 0.49 2.37 29.58
CA LYS A 183 1.25 1.54 30.55
C LYS A 183 2.66 2.09 30.81
N GLY A 184 2.93 3.32 30.35
CA GLY A 184 4.22 4.00 30.50
C GLY A 184 5.20 3.76 29.34
N GLY A 185 4.78 3.10 28.29
CA GLY A 185 5.50 2.87 27.05
C GLY A 185 4.83 3.52 25.84
N LEU A 186 5.30 3.14 24.65
CA LEU A 186 4.73 3.56 23.37
C LEU A 186 4.17 2.35 22.61
N LYS A 187 3.06 2.55 21.90
CA LYS A 187 2.50 1.55 21.00
C LYS A 187 3.52 1.21 19.91
N GLY A 188 3.85 -0.06 19.76
CA GLY A 188 4.74 -0.56 18.72
C GLY A 188 4.08 -0.53 17.36
N HIS A 189 4.86 -0.72 16.30
CA HIS A 189 4.36 -0.87 14.93
C HIS A 189 3.64 -2.22 14.73
N TRP A 190 4.05 -3.25 15.46
CA TRP A 190 3.49 -4.59 15.46
C TRP A 190 2.93 -4.89 16.85
N VAL A 191 1.66 -4.67 17.01
CA VAL A 191 1.00 -4.98 18.28
C VAL A 191 0.27 -6.30 18.12
N ASN A 192 0.80 -7.32 18.75
CA ASN A 192 0.11 -8.57 19.00
C ASN A 192 -0.78 -8.35 20.23
N THR A 193 -1.91 -7.67 20.09
CA THR A 193 -2.75 -7.32 21.22
C THR A 193 -4.18 -7.71 20.96
N ASP A 194 -4.80 -8.22 22.01
CA ASP A 194 -6.27 -8.31 22.14
C ASP A 194 -6.89 -6.91 22.40
N ASP A 195 -6.06 -5.86 22.41
CA ASP A 195 -6.51 -4.49 22.63
C ASP A 195 -7.25 -3.97 21.40
N LYS A 196 -8.48 -3.51 21.58
CA LYS A 196 -9.23 -2.82 20.53
C LYS A 196 -8.58 -1.47 20.28
N PHE A 197 -8.14 -1.24 19.03
CA PHE A 197 -7.65 0.06 18.63
C PHE A 197 -8.81 1.01 18.39
N PRO A 198 -8.70 2.29 18.81
CA PRO A 198 -9.68 3.31 18.45
C PRO A 198 -9.53 3.62 16.96
N ILE A 199 -10.34 2.97 16.14
CA ILE A 199 -10.47 3.30 14.71
C ILE A 199 -11.38 4.52 14.64
N PRO A 200 -11.00 5.60 13.92
CA PRO A 200 -11.89 6.75 13.72
C PRO A 200 -13.21 6.36 13.06
N ASP A 201 -14.31 6.99 13.45
CA ASP A 201 -15.64 6.67 12.92
C ASP A 201 -15.81 7.03 11.43
N ASP A 202 -15.03 8.00 10.92
CA ASP A 202 -15.18 8.55 9.57
C ASP A 202 -13.98 8.26 8.68
N ILE A 203 -13.69 6.96 8.45
CA ILE A 203 -12.58 6.52 7.59
C ILE A 203 -13.06 6.08 6.20
N TYR A 204 -12.20 6.24 5.19
CA TYR A 204 -12.35 5.65 3.86
C TYR A 204 -12.00 4.18 3.87
N ILE A 205 -10.88 3.85 4.47
CA ILE A 205 -10.34 2.48 4.53
C ILE A 205 -9.71 2.18 5.88
N HIS A 206 -9.63 0.89 6.20
CA HIS A 206 -8.78 0.36 7.25
C HIS A 206 -7.84 -0.69 6.65
N HIS A 207 -6.54 -0.47 6.78
CA HIS A 207 -5.51 -1.41 6.36
C HIS A 207 -5.05 -2.20 7.57
N GLY A 208 -5.27 -3.52 7.55
CA GLY A 208 -5.00 -4.42 8.67
C GLY A 208 -3.51 -4.65 8.94
N ASN A 209 -2.66 -4.49 7.93
CA ASN A 209 -1.22 -4.82 7.98
C ASN A 209 -0.96 -6.25 8.47
N TRP A 210 -1.81 -7.21 8.04
CA TRP A 210 -1.72 -8.59 8.46
C TRP A 210 -0.62 -9.34 7.74
N THR A 211 0.19 -10.05 8.48
CA THR A 211 1.23 -10.93 7.97
C THR A 211 0.90 -12.41 8.15
N ARG A 212 -0.19 -12.71 8.87
CA ARG A 212 -0.68 -14.08 9.11
C ARG A 212 -2.18 -14.14 8.96
N THR A 213 -2.68 -15.25 8.39
CA THR A 213 -4.04 -15.69 8.66
C THR A 213 -4.05 -16.27 10.08
N LYS A 214 -4.60 -15.55 11.06
CA LYS A 214 -5.08 -16.23 12.25
C LYS A 214 -6.35 -16.96 11.86
N GLU A 215 -6.35 -18.28 11.98
CA GLU A 215 -7.55 -19.07 12.08
C GLU A 215 -8.14 -18.82 13.47
N ASP A 216 -8.99 -17.80 13.61
CA ASP A 216 -9.83 -17.62 14.80
C ASP A 216 -11.16 -16.99 14.37
#